data_b7df39f25affb964054c25e931cdbdc7
#
_entry.id   b7df39f25affb964054c25e931cdbdc7
#
_cell.length_a   1.000
_cell.length_b   1.000
_cell.length_c   1.000
_cell.angle_alpha   90.00
_cell.angle_beta   90.00
_cell.angle_gamma   90.00
#
_symmetry.space_group_name_H-M   'P 1'
#
loop_
_entity.id
_entity.type
_entity.pdbx_description
1 polymer ?
#
loop_
_entity_poly.entity_id
_entity_poly.type
_entity_poly.pdbx_seq_one_letter_code
_entity_poly.pdbx_strand_id
1 'polypeptide(L)'
;MFRNVNGNKIDEESAGKIQDYLERTYRIRLTQNKVFEILKTTSSERSFNPVQEFITQETWDEQPRIATTIIDYLGAEDTSLVREQTKLWFVAAVARVFNPGCKFDNVLTLPGPQGIGKSTFF
;
A
#
# COMPACT_ATOMS: atom_id res chain seq x y z
N MET A 1 -6.00 -8.11 7.79
CA MET A 1 -6.00 -9.48 7.25
C MET A 1 -4.55 -9.91 7.09
N PHE A 2 -4.12 -10.95 7.81
CA PHE A 2 -2.71 -11.38 7.80
C PHE A 2 -2.40 -12.22 6.56
N ARG A 3 -1.23 -12.00 5.95
CA ARG A 3 -0.73 -12.76 4.81
C ARG A 3 0.71 -13.21 5.06
N ASN A 4 1.11 -14.32 4.46
CA ASN A 4 2.51 -14.75 4.48
C ASN A 4 3.33 -13.97 3.44
N VAL A 5 4.65 -14.22 3.41
CA VAL A 5 5.59 -13.58 2.45
C VAL A 5 5.20 -13.77 0.97
N ASN A 6 4.43 -14.80 0.66
CA ASN A 6 3.94 -15.07 -0.70
C ASN A 6 2.55 -14.45 -0.95
N GLY A 7 2.04 -13.60 -0.05
CA GLY A 7 0.75 -12.94 -0.16
C GLY A 7 -0.48 -13.83 0.17
N ASN A 8 -0.29 -15.10 0.53
CA ASN A 8 -1.37 -16.00 0.89
C ASN A 8 -1.95 -15.65 2.27
N LYS A 9 -3.26 -15.81 2.40
CA LYS A 9 -3.96 -15.60 3.67
C LYS A 9 -3.48 -16.60 4.72
N ILE A 10 -3.21 -16.10 5.93
CA ILE A 10 -3.01 -16.95 7.12
C ILE A 10 -4.38 -17.19 7.74
N ASP A 11 -4.84 -18.42 7.72
CA ASP A 11 -6.13 -18.90 8.22
C ASP A 11 -5.96 -20.15 9.09
N GLU A 12 -7.07 -20.73 9.52
CA GLU A 12 -7.08 -21.94 10.37
C GLU A 12 -6.47 -23.15 9.66
N GLU A 13 -6.63 -23.26 8.33
CA GLU A 13 -6.01 -24.34 7.57
C GLU A 13 -4.49 -24.23 7.58
N SER A 14 -3.96 -23.02 7.45
CA SER A 14 -2.53 -22.72 7.56
C SER A 14 -2.00 -23.08 8.95
N ALA A 15 -2.77 -22.79 10.01
CA ALA A 15 -2.41 -23.15 11.38
C ALA A 15 -2.38 -24.67 11.58
N GLY A 16 -3.33 -25.40 10.98
CA GLY A 16 -3.36 -26.86 11.03
C GLY A 16 -2.13 -27.50 10.36
N LYS A 17 -1.73 -27.00 9.20
CA LYS A 17 -0.54 -27.48 8.49
C LYS A 17 0.75 -27.24 9.30
N ILE A 18 0.85 -26.09 9.93
CA ILE A 18 1.99 -25.75 10.78
C ILE A 18 2.00 -26.58 12.05
N GLN A 19 0.84 -26.82 12.67
CA GLN A 19 0.72 -27.71 13.82
C GLN A 19 1.24 -29.12 13.50
N ASP A 20 0.77 -29.71 12.41
CA ASP A 20 1.19 -31.04 11.96
C ASP A 20 2.72 -31.09 11.70
N TYR A 21 3.26 -30.06 11.05
CA TYR A 21 4.71 -29.93 10.84
C TYR A 21 5.49 -29.86 12.15
N LEU A 22 5.05 -29.06 13.12
CA LEU A 22 5.71 -28.93 14.43
C LEU A 22 5.66 -30.23 15.21
N GLU A 23 4.54 -30.96 15.19
CA GLU A 23 4.37 -32.21 15.87
C GLU A 23 5.27 -33.31 15.26
N ARG A 24 5.33 -33.43 13.94
CA ARG A 24 6.16 -34.40 13.24
C ARG A 24 7.65 -34.13 13.35
N THR A 25 8.06 -32.89 13.21
CA THR A 25 9.48 -32.52 13.10
C THR A 25 10.12 -32.31 14.47
N TYR A 26 9.43 -31.60 15.36
CA TYR A 26 9.98 -31.17 16.64
C TYR A 26 9.33 -31.85 17.85
N ARG A 27 8.32 -32.71 17.64
CA ARG A 27 7.52 -33.36 18.68
C ARG A 27 6.86 -32.38 19.66
N ILE A 28 6.55 -31.16 19.19
CA ILE A 28 5.89 -30.12 19.96
C ILE A 28 4.39 -30.27 19.76
N ARG A 29 3.65 -30.50 20.84
CA ARG A 29 2.19 -30.62 20.83
C ARG A 29 1.57 -29.28 21.22
N LEU A 30 0.96 -28.60 20.25
CA LEU A 30 0.19 -27.39 20.43
C LEU A 30 -1.21 -27.59 19.87
N THR A 31 -2.20 -26.90 20.44
CA THR A 31 -3.52 -26.84 19.80
C THR A 31 -3.49 -25.94 18.58
N GLN A 32 -4.34 -26.23 17.59
CA GLN A 32 -4.46 -25.40 16.38
C GLN A 32 -4.73 -23.93 16.73
N ASN A 33 -5.60 -23.67 17.72
CA ASN A 33 -5.88 -22.31 18.19
C ASN A 33 -4.62 -21.61 18.71
N LYS A 34 -3.77 -22.33 19.46
CA LYS A 34 -2.52 -21.75 19.99
C LYS A 34 -1.54 -21.44 18.89
N VAL A 35 -1.41 -22.32 17.89
CA VAL A 35 -0.61 -22.04 16.70
C VAL A 35 -1.14 -20.82 15.96
N PHE A 36 -2.45 -20.70 15.77
CA PHE A 36 -3.07 -19.55 15.10
C PHE A 36 -2.85 -18.24 15.86
N GLU A 37 -2.97 -18.25 17.20
CA GLU A 37 -2.66 -17.07 18.03
C GLU A 37 -1.19 -16.64 17.89
N ILE A 38 -0.26 -17.58 17.95
CA ILE A 38 1.17 -17.31 17.78
C ILE A 38 1.43 -16.71 16.39
N LEU A 39 0.86 -17.30 15.34
CA LEU A 39 1.00 -16.77 13.98
C LEU A 39 0.44 -15.36 13.86
N LYS A 40 -0.71 -15.09 14.47
CA LYS A 40 -1.32 -13.76 14.48
C LYS A 40 -0.43 -12.72 15.17
N THR A 41 0.10 -13.06 16.35
CA THR A 41 0.99 -12.16 17.10
C THR A 41 2.28 -11.90 16.34
N THR A 42 2.96 -12.94 15.88
CA THR A 42 4.21 -12.83 15.12
C THR A 42 4.02 -12.06 13.81
N SER A 43 2.89 -12.27 13.11
CA SER A 43 2.56 -11.54 11.89
C SER A 43 2.30 -10.06 12.16
N SER A 44 1.74 -9.72 13.32
CA SER A 44 1.54 -8.32 13.72
C SER A 44 2.85 -7.63 14.02
N GLU A 45 3.76 -8.28 14.75
CA GLU A 45 5.09 -7.76 15.09
C GLU A 45 5.98 -7.56 13.87
N ARG A 46 5.80 -8.40 12.85
CA ARG A 46 6.56 -8.37 11.58
C ARG A 46 5.73 -7.82 10.42
N SER A 47 4.70 -7.03 10.74
CA SER A 47 3.90 -6.41 9.69
C SER A 47 4.73 -5.36 8.95
N PHE A 48 4.64 -5.36 7.64
CA PHE A 48 5.27 -4.35 6.79
C PHE A 48 4.24 -3.85 5.77
N ASN A 49 4.45 -2.64 5.31
CA ASN A 49 3.64 -2.07 4.25
C ASN A 49 4.51 -1.91 2.99
N PRO A 50 4.32 -2.76 1.97
CA PRO A 50 5.16 -2.73 0.77
C PRO A 50 5.08 -1.40 0.02
N VAL A 51 3.96 -0.67 0.16
CA VAL A 51 3.82 0.66 -0.47
C VAL A 51 4.65 1.70 0.29
N GLN A 52 4.68 1.63 1.64
CA GLN A 52 5.56 2.50 2.44
C GLN A 52 7.02 2.23 2.12
N GLU A 53 7.41 0.95 2.07
CA GLU A 53 8.78 0.56 1.72
C GLU A 53 9.17 1.08 0.34
N PHE A 54 8.33 0.89 -0.66
CA PHE A 54 8.54 1.39 -2.01
C PHE A 54 8.75 2.92 -2.04
N ILE A 55 7.89 3.68 -1.35
CA ILE A 55 8.00 5.15 -1.31
C ILE A 55 9.27 5.61 -0.57
N THR A 56 9.70 4.88 0.47
CA THR A 56 10.85 5.26 1.30
C THR A 56 12.20 4.78 0.77
N GLN A 57 12.22 3.86 -0.18
CA GLN A 57 13.45 3.36 -0.79
C GLN A 57 14.14 4.40 -1.68
N GLU A 58 13.36 5.30 -2.30
CA GLU A 58 13.89 6.30 -3.19
C GLU A 58 14.33 7.57 -2.44
N THR A 59 15.50 8.05 -2.77
CA THR A 59 15.99 9.34 -2.25
C THR A 59 15.54 10.45 -3.19
N TRP A 60 14.92 11.50 -2.63
CA TRP A 60 14.51 12.66 -3.41
C TRP A 60 15.72 13.38 -4.01
N ASP A 61 15.67 13.63 -5.31
CA ASP A 61 16.70 14.32 -6.07
C ASP A 61 16.57 15.86 -6.04
N GLU A 62 15.76 16.39 -5.12
CA GLU A 62 15.48 17.80 -4.91
C GLU A 62 14.77 18.51 -6.08
N GLN A 63 14.24 17.75 -7.06
CA GLN A 63 13.50 18.32 -8.18
C GLN A 63 11.99 18.31 -7.91
N PRO A 64 11.33 19.47 -7.82
CA PRO A 64 9.91 19.57 -7.51
C PRO A 64 9.03 19.27 -8.75
N ARG A 65 8.68 18.00 -8.97
CA ARG A 65 7.89 17.57 -10.15
C ARG A 65 6.41 17.43 -9.88
N ILE A 66 6.01 17.22 -8.64
CA ILE A 66 4.63 16.83 -8.29
C ILE A 66 3.61 17.86 -8.77
N ALA A 67 3.86 19.15 -8.56
CA ALA A 67 2.92 20.19 -8.89
C ALA A 67 2.64 20.32 -10.41
N THR A 68 3.58 19.91 -11.25
CA THR A 68 3.48 20.04 -12.72
C THR A 68 3.14 18.74 -13.42
N THR A 69 3.05 17.60 -12.68
CA THR A 69 2.88 16.27 -13.27
C THR A 69 1.70 16.19 -14.25
N ILE A 70 0.53 16.72 -13.90
CA ILE A 70 -0.65 16.69 -14.78
C ILE A 70 -0.49 17.66 -15.97
N ILE A 71 0.21 18.76 -15.79
CA ILE A 71 0.53 19.72 -16.85
C ILE A 71 1.47 19.05 -17.87
N ASP A 72 2.56 18.47 -17.39
CA ASP A 72 3.64 17.92 -18.20
C ASP A 72 3.20 16.65 -18.98
N TYR A 73 2.41 15.78 -18.35
CA TYR A 73 2.05 14.48 -18.93
C TYR A 73 0.67 14.44 -19.59
N LEU A 74 -0.27 15.27 -19.16
CA LEU A 74 -1.63 15.28 -19.69
C LEU A 74 -1.99 16.58 -20.43
N GLY A 75 -1.06 17.55 -20.52
CA GLY A 75 -1.28 18.81 -21.21
C GLY A 75 -2.34 19.71 -20.58
N ALA A 76 -2.52 19.61 -19.25
CA ALA A 76 -3.42 20.52 -18.54
C ALA A 76 -2.91 21.97 -18.60
N GLU A 77 -3.82 22.94 -18.53
CA GLU A 77 -3.46 24.35 -18.47
C GLU A 77 -2.61 24.65 -17.23
N ASP A 78 -1.50 25.36 -17.41
CA ASP A 78 -0.61 25.74 -16.33
C ASP A 78 -1.18 26.91 -15.53
N THR A 79 -1.96 26.59 -14.52
CA THR A 79 -2.53 27.57 -13.58
C THR A 79 -2.11 27.25 -12.15
N SER A 80 -2.12 28.26 -11.29
CA SER A 80 -1.86 28.06 -9.85
C SER A 80 -2.82 27.04 -9.23
N LEU A 81 -4.08 27.05 -9.65
CA LEU A 81 -5.11 26.12 -9.19
C LEU A 81 -4.77 24.66 -9.55
N VAL A 82 -4.40 24.40 -10.81
CA VAL A 82 -4.02 23.06 -11.28
C VAL A 82 -2.79 22.56 -10.54
N ARG A 83 -1.78 23.40 -10.34
CA ARG A 83 -0.57 23.07 -9.59
C ARG A 83 -0.88 22.69 -8.14
N GLU A 84 -1.67 23.47 -7.43
CA GLU A 84 -2.01 23.20 -6.03
C GLU A 84 -2.92 21.98 -5.89
N GLN A 85 -3.91 21.78 -6.76
CA GLN A 85 -4.76 20.58 -6.75
C GLN A 85 -3.97 19.31 -7.03
N THR A 86 -3.06 19.34 -8.00
CA THR A 86 -2.17 18.22 -8.32
C THR A 86 -1.31 17.86 -7.11
N LYS A 87 -0.63 18.83 -6.53
CA LYS A 87 0.20 18.66 -5.34
C LYS A 87 -0.60 18.09 -4.16
N LEU A 88 -1.76 18.68 -3.87
CA LEU A 88 -2.62 18.25 -2.76
C LEU A 88 -3.04 16.79 -2.91
N TRP A 89 -3.41 16.37 -4.12
CA TRP A 89 -3.86 15.00 -4.37
C TRP A 89 -2.74 13.97 -4.16
N PHE A 90 -1.54 14.22 -4.69
CA PHE A 90 -0.39 13.32 -4.48
C PHE A 90 0.06 13.29 -3.02
N VAL A 91 0.12 14.43 -2.33
CA VAL A 91 0.45 14.50 -0.90
C VAL A 91 -0.58 13.72 -0.08
N ALA A 92 -1.86 13.83 -0.41
CA ALA A 92 -2.91 13.08 0.30
C ALA A 92 -2.82 11.57 0.03
N ALA A 93 -2.47 11.14 -1.18
CA ALA A 93 -2.24 9.73 -1.48
C ALA A 93 -1.11 9.16 -0.61
N VAL A 94 0.02 9.86 -0.52
CA VAL A 94 1.14 9.47 0.35
C VAL A 94 0.73 9.50 1.83
N ALA A 95 0.04 10.56 2.27
CA ALA A 95 -0.43 10.67 3.65
C ALA A 95 -1.31 9.49 4.07
N ARG A 96 -2.17 8.98 3.19
CA ARG A 96 -3.00 7.79 3.46
C ARG A 96 -2.18 6.50 3.61
N VAL A 97 -1.05 6.39 2.93
CA VAL A 97 -0.15 5.24 3.08
C VAL A 97 0.50 5.24 4.46
N PHE A 98 0.95 6.40 4.96
CA PHE A 98 1.61 6.52 6.26
C PHE A 98 0.65 6.69 7.43
N ASN A 99 -0.54 7.22 7.19
CA ASN A 99 -1.59 7.38 8.20
C ASN A 99 -2.93 6.83 7.66
N PRO A 100 -3.11 5.50 7.68
CA PRO A 100 -4.35 4.87 7.21
C PRO A 100 -5.56 5.39 7.98
N GLY A 101 -6.60 5.80 7.24
CA GLY A 101 -7.81 6.38 7.82
C GLY A 101 -7.79 7.91 7.96
N CYS A 102 -6.71 8.59 7.60
CA CYS A 102 -6.73 10.05 7.54
C CYS A 102 -7.80 10.54 6.55
N LYS A 103 -8.50 11.60 6.94
CA LYS A 103 -9.59 12.18 6.17
C LYS A 103 -9.05 12.93 4.96
N PHE A 104 -9.51 12.57 3.77
CA PHE A 104 -9.30 13.29 2.52
C PHE A 104 -10.47 13.00 1.58
N ASP A 105 -11.36 13.98 1.44
CA ASP A 105 -12.64 13.82 0.74
C ASP A 105 -12.61 14.39 -0.69
N ASN A 106 -11.48 14.94 -1.14
CA ASN A 106 -11.34 15.51 -2.46
C ASN A 106 -11.12 14.44 -3.51
N VAL A 107 -11.76 14.58 -4.65
CA VAL A 107 -11.61 13.70 -5.82
C VAL A 107 -10.93 14.50 -6.92
N LEU A 108 -9.82 13.97 -7.45
CA LEU A 108 -9.19 14.52 -8.64
C LEU A 108 -10.00 14.13 -9.87
N THR A 109 -10.53 15.13 -10.58
CA THR A 109 -11.26 14.92 -11.82
C THR A 109 -10.43 15.45 -12.98
N LEU A 110 -10.24 14.62 -14.03
CA LEU A 110 -9.48 14.96 -15.23
C LEU A 110 -10.43 15.08 -16.43
N PRO A 111 -11.07 16.24 -16.64
CA PRO A 111 -11.88 16.47 -17.82
C PRO A 111 -10.99 16.59 -19.05
N GLY A 112 -11.49 16.12 -20.21
CA GLY A 112 -10.75 16.23 -21.47
C GLY A 112 -11.19 15.18 -22.48
N PRO A 113 -10.80 15.33 -23.75
CA PRO A 113 -11.18 14.43 -24.83
C PRO A 113 -10.67 13.01 -24.61
N GLN A 114 -11.26 12.08 -25.32
CA GLN A 114 -10.81 10.68 -25.32
C GLN A 114 -9.44 10.56 -26.01
N GLY A 115 -8.60 9.66 -25.52
CA GLY A 115 -7.31 9.32 -26.15
C GLY A 115 -6.12 10.14 -25.69
N ILE A 116 -6.26 11.11 -24.78
CA ILE A 116 -5.13 11.90 -24.27
C ILE A 116 -4.29 11.21 -23.18
N GLY A 117 -4.48 9.91 -22.96
CA GLY A 117 -3.65 9.16 -22.01
C GLY A 117 -4.10 9.18 -20.54
N LYS A 118 -5.28 9.73 -20.21
CA LYS A 118 -5.76 9.81 -18.82
C LYS A 118 -5.74 8.48 -18.08
N SER A 119 -6.25 7.41 -18.71
CA SER A 119 -6.29 6.06 -18.13
C SER A 119 -4.93 5.35 -18.15
N THR A 120 -3.99 5.82 -18.92
CA THR A 120 -2.62 5.28 -18.96
C THR A 120 -1.75 5.92 -17.87
N PHE A 121 -2.12 7.12 -17.46
CA PHE A 121 -1.42 7.86 -16.40
C PHE A 121 -1.65 7.24 -15.02
N PHE A 122 -2.78 6.61 -14.76
CA PHE A 122 -3.14 5.90 -13.53
C PHE A 122 -3.19 4.38 -13.72
#